data_ef54bac8b2116f37e944c91c008d600f
#
_entry.id   ef54bac8b2116f37e944c91c008d600f
#
_cell.length_a   1.000
_cell.length_b   1.000
_cell.length_c   1.000
_cell.angle_alpha   90.00
_cell.angle_beta   90.00
_cell.angle_gamma   90.00
#
_symmetry.space_group_name_H-M   'P 1'
#
loop_
_entity.id
_entity.type
_entity.pdbx_description
1 polymer ?
#
loop_
_entity_poly.entity_id
_entity_poly.type
_entity_poly.pdbx_seq_one_letter_code
_entity_poly.pdbx_strand_id
1 'polypeptide(L)'
;MGEELALGNDPRYSGPILRASFLAAALENRAKVLDYGLIPTPALAYQTKALGRSAGVMITASHNPPEYNGFKVFNKLGEALDDETRLSLKNPKPLPYNGRASSLEPADPREYKELLSRVVFKKKWKVVLDCGNGAASQLAPAIYRERLDKVTTINSYPDGGFPGRGSEPTKKSVQTLGTMVVETHFDAGIAFDGDADRMYIVDEKGSCPLQDRILASYIAFLAKRSKAPFVVPLDASMVVDEIAETHGAKLVRGPVGDAKLLREAKRLDANFAGEPSGAWIHRDYNNCPDGLLSGLLFLKATEDLGLRVSEMVSDIPEYHMIREGMTYTGKLSQGKFSKLGTGLKRILGKNSSLETKFGLRVSTETTWVLVRDSGTEPVIRVTGESKDRSEATRVMKETLRLLKQVLKG
;
A
#
# COMPACT_ATOMS: atom_id res chain seq x y z
N MET A 1 -28.81 -19.82 7.64
CA MET A 1 -28.63 -18.93 6.50
C MET A 1 -27.28 -19.25 5.88
N GLY A 2 -27.13 -19.24 4.57
CA GLY A 2 -25.82 -19.41 3.92
C GLY A 2 -24.91 -18.22 4.18
N GLU A 3 -23.58 -18.43 4.04
CA GLU A 3 -22.59 -17.35 4.14
C GLU A 3 -22.78 -16.33 3.01
N GLU A 4 -22.73 -15.04 3.33
CA GLU A 4 -22.77 -13.98 2.33
C GLU A 4 -21.33 -13.49 2.05
N LEU A 5 -20.92 -13.56 0.78
CA LEU A 5 -19.59 -13.20 0.33
C LEU A 5 -19.66 -11.99 -0.61
N ALA A 6 -18.75 -11.04 -0.45
CA ALA A 6 -18.51 -10.00 -1.42
C ALA A 6 -17.41 -10.45 -2.40
N LEU A 7 -17.62 -10.30 -3.70
CA LEU A 7 -16.65 -10.66 -4.75
C LEU A 7 -16.34 -9.45 -5.61
N GLY A 8 -15.05 -9.26 -5.91
CA GLY A 8 -14.59 -8.24 -6.84
C GLY A 8 -13.33 -8.68 -7.57
N ASN A 9 -12.95 -7.97 -8.61
CA ASN A 9 -11.72 -8.23 -9.36
C ASN A 9 -11.10 -6.96 -9.92
N ASP A 10 -9.78 -7.01 -10.16
CA ASP A 10 -9.09 -6.07 -11.05
C ASP A 10 -9.22 -6.55 -12.53
N PRO A 11 -8.73 -5.79 -13.54
CA PRO A 11 -9.00 -6.13 -14.93
C PRO A 11 -8.11 -7.23 -15.53
N ARG A 12 -7.24 -7.92 -14.77
CA ARG A 12 -6.28 -8.91 -15.29
C ARG A 12 -6.93 -9.97 -16.16
N TYR A 13 -6.30 -10.33 -17.28
CA TYR A 13 -6.84 -11.29 -18.26
C TYR A 13 -7.14 -12.68 -17.68
N SER A 14 -6.41 -13.11 -16.66
CA SER A 14 -6.67 -14.38 -15.94
C SER A 14 -7.82 -14.27 -14.91
N GLY A 15 -8.33 -13.07 -14.66
CA GLY A 15 -9.43 -12.81 -13.71
C GLY A 15 -10.68 -13.64 -13.98
N PRO A 16 -11.20 -13.71 -15.23
CA PRO A 16 -12.41 -14.48 -15.55
C PRO A 16 -12.33 -15.96 -15.18
N ILE A 17 -11.17 -16.61 -15.38
CA ILE A 17 -10.98 -18.03 -15.04
C ILE A 17 -11.01 -18.23 -13.52
N LEU A 18 -10.27 -17.40 -12.78
CA LEU A 18 -10.25 -17.46 -11.31
C LEU A 18 -11.62 -17.16 -10.71
N ARG A 19 -12.34 -16.19 -11.29
CA ARG A 19 -13.68 -15.82 -10.89
C ARG A 19 -14.67 -16.95 -11.11
N ALA A 20 -14.67 -17.59 -12.27
CA ALA A 20 -15.54 -18.73 -12.58
C ALA A 20 -15.30 -19.89 -11.62
N SER A 21 -14.02 -20.22 -11.34
CA SER A 21 -13.63 -21.27 -10.40
C SER A 21 -14.08 -20.97 -8.97
N PHE A 22 -13.90 -19.73 -8.51
CA PHE A 22 -14.36 -19.28 -7.19
C PHE A 22 -15.89 -19.36 -7.07
N LEU A 23 -16.61 -18.83 -8.08
CA LEU A 23 -18.08 -18.85 -8.10
C LEU A 23 -18.63 -20.28 -8.06
N ALA A 24 -18.09 -21.19 -8.86
CA ALA A 24 -18.51 -22.58 -8.87
C ALA A 24 -18.42 -23.19 -7.45
N ALA A 25 -17.25 -23.02 -6.80
CA ALA A 25 -17.04 -23.53 -5.45
C ALA A 25 -17.91 -22.82 -4.39
N ALA A 26 -18.07 -21.50 -4.46
CA ALA A 26 -18.89 -20.75 -3.52
C ALA A 26 -20.37 -21.13 -3.60
N LEU A 27 -20.90 -21.25 -4.82
CA LEU A 27 -22.29 -21.61 -5.07
C LEU A 27 -22.58 -23.08 -4.68
N GLU A 28 -21.66 -24.00 -4.94
CA GLU A 28 -21.77 -25.38 -4.49
C GLU A 28 -21.84 -25.46 -2.96
N ASN A 29 -21.06 -24.63 -2.27
CA ASN A 29 -21.06 -24.53 -0.80
C ASN A 29 -22.14 -23.58 -0.24
N ARG A 30 -23.13 -23.17 -1.03
CA ARG A 30 -24.32 -22.38 -0.64
C ARG A 30 -24.04 -20.98 -0.17
N ALA A 31 -22.96 -20.41 -0.58
CA ALA A 31 -22.74 -19.01 -0.35
C ALA A 31 -23.69 -18.16 -1.22
N LYS A 32 -24.19 -17.09 -0.65
CA LYS A 32 -24.74 -15.97 -1.42
C LYS A 32 -23.59 -15.07 -1.82
N VAL A 33 -23.38 -14.86 -3.12
CA VAL A 33 -22.29 -14.03 -3.62
C VAL A 33 -22.85 -12.71 -4.14
N LEU A 34 -22.37 -11.62 -3.58
CA LEU A 34 -22.59 -10.25 -4.02
C LEU A 34 -21.44 -9.83 -4.90
N ASP A 35 -21.70 -9.69 -6.17
CA ASP A 35 -20.71 -9.49 -7.21
C ASP A 35 -20.59 -8.00 -7.58
N TYR A 36 -19.48 -7.39 -7.20
CA TYR A 36 -19.15 -6.01 -7.53
C TYR A 36 -18.41 -5.87 -8.87
N GLY A 37 -18.01 -6.97 -9.50
CA GLY A 37 -17.26 -6.95 -10.75
C GLY A 37 -15.92 -6.24 -10.62
N LEU A 38 -15.63 -5.33 -11.56
CA LEU A 38 -14.43 -4.49 -11.53
C LEU A 38 -14.57 -3.42 -10.43
N ILE A 39 -13.76 -3.55 -9.38
CA ILE A 39 -13.84 -2.69 -8.20
C ILE A 39 -12.45 -2.51 -7.56
N PRO A 40 -12.10 -1.33 -7.01
CA PRO A 40 -10.92 -1.17 -6.15
C PRO A 40 -10.95 -2.09 -4.92
N THR A 41 -9.80 -2.65 -4.58
CA THR A 41 -9.63 -3.47 -3.37
C THR A 41 -10.17 -2.80 -2.10
N PRO A 42 -9.87 -1.52 -1.79
CA PRO A 42 -10.42 -0.85 -0.61
C PRO A 42 -11.93 -0.71 -0.62
N ALA A 43 -12.54 -0.53 -1.80
CA ALA A 43 -13.97 -0.45 -1.92
C ALA A 43 -14.64 -1.78 -1.56
N LEU A 44 -14.10 -2.91 -2.06
CA LEU A 44 -14.60 -4.24 -1.70
C LEU A 44 -14.42 -4.54 -0.20
N ALA A 45 -13.25 -4.22 0.37
CA ALA A 45 -12.98 -4.40 1.79
C ALA A 45 -13.97 -3.59 2.66
N TYR A 46 -14.22 -2.35 2.28
CA TYR A 46 -15.19 -1.50 2.99
C TYR A 46 -16.63 -2.02 2.86
N GLN A 47 -17.07 -2.43 1.67
CA GLN A 47 -18.41 -3.01 1.45
C GLN A 47 -18.60 -4.29 2.28
N THR A 48 -17.56 -5.12 2.38
CA THR A 48 -17.57 -6.32 3.23
C THR A 48 -17.89 -5.96 4.68
N LYS A 49 -17.19 -4.96 5.23
CA LYS A 49 -17.40 -4.46 6.60
C LYS A 49 -18.75 -3.76 6.77
N ALA A 50 -19.07 -2.81 5.91
CA ALA A 50 -20.24 -1.94 6.05
C ALA A 50 -21.56 -2.71 5.99
N LEU A 51 -21.60 -3.76 5.17
CA LEU A 51 -22.78 -4.60 5.00
C LEU A 51 -22.72 -5.90 5.82
N GLY A 52 -21.74 -6.05 6.70
CA GLY A 52 -21.62 -7.22 7.60
C GLY A 52 -21.46 -8.55 6.88
N ARG A 53 -20.80 -8.58 5.70
CA ARG A 53 -20.58 -9.82 4.95
C ARG A 53 -19.61 -10.74 5.68
N SER A 54 -19.80 -12.05 5.53
CA SER A 54 -18.94 -13.06 6.19
C SER A 54 -17.48 -12.93 5.75
N ALA A 55 -17.27 -12.67 4.45
CA ALA A 55 -15.96 -12.40 3.88
C ALA A 55 -16.04 -11.60 2.58
N GLY A 56 -14.94 -10.93 2.22
CA GLY A 56 -14.70 -10.33 0.92
C GLY A 56 -13.59 -11.07 0.18
N VAL A 57 -13.74 -11.25 -1.12
CA VAL A 57 -12.75 -11.90 -1.97
C VAL A 57 -12.45 -11.02 -3.17
N MET A 58 -11.21 -10.54 -3.25
CA MET A 58 -10.71 -9.75 -4.36
C MET A 58 -9.78 -10.59 -5.23
N ILE A 59 -10.06 -10.67 -6.52
CA ILE A 59 -9.22 -11.33 -7.51
C ILE A 59 -8.26 -10.29 -8.07
N THR A 60 -7.01 -10.35 -7.64
CA THR A 60 -5.97 -9.37 -7.98
C THR A 60 -4.58 -9.89 -7.64
N ALA A 61 -3.56 -9.30 -8.25
CA ALA A 61 -2.17 -9.37 -7.80
C ALA A 61 -1.60 -7.96 -7.53
N SER A 62 -2.47 -6.96 -7.27
CA SER A 62 -2.13 -5.58 -6.95
C SER A 62 -1.15 -4.97 -7.96
N HIS A 63 0.02 -4.57 -7.54
CA HIS A 63 1.07 -3.93 -8.32
C HIS A 63 1.95 -4.89 -9.14
N ASN A 64 1.77 -6.21 -8.99
CA ASN A 64 2.57 -7.19 -9.75
C ASN A 64 2.28 -7.10 -11.26
N PRO A 65 3.22 -7.52 -12.13
CA PRO A 65 3.01 -7.59 -13.58
C PRO A 65 1.74 -8.35 -14.00
N PRO A 66 1.23 -8.16 -15.22
CA PRO A 66 -0.06 -8.69 -15.67
C PRO A 66 -0.16 -10.23 -15.65
N GLU A 67 0.95 -10.94 -15.71
CA GLU A 67 1.01 -12.40 -15.68
C GLU A 67 0.66 -13.00 -14.32
N TYR A 68 0.77 -12.20 -13.25
CA TYR A 68 0.42 -12.62 -11.89
C TYR A 68 -1.05 -12.38 -11.61
N ASN A 69 -1.66 -13.27 -10.84
CA ASN A 69 -2.99 -13.06 -10.28
C ASN A 69 -3.15 -13.91 -9.01
N GLY A 70 -4.21 -13.65 -8.23
CA GLY A 70 -4.47 -14.37 -6.99
C GLY A 70 -5.73 -13.89 -6.28
N PHE A 71 -5.84 -14.25 -5.01
CA PHE A 71 -6.95 -13.88 -4.16
C PHE A 71 -6.45 -13.11 -2.94
N LYS A 72 -6.98 -11.90 -2.71
CA LYS A 72 -6.94 -11.22 -1.42
C LYS A 72 -8.25 -11.51 -0.70
N VAL A 73 -8.20 -12.08 0.49
CA VAL A 73 -9.39 -12.41 1.28
C VAL A 73 -9.47 -11.48 2.48
N PHE A 74 -10.66 -10.95 2.71
CA PHE A 74 -10.99 -10.03 3.80
C PHE A 74 -11.96 -10.71 4.76
N ASN A 75 -11.76 -10.51 6.06
CA ASN A 75 -12.70 -10.93 7.09
C ASN A 75 -13.91 -9.95 7.14
N LYS A 76 -14.89 -10.25 7.98
CA LYS A 76 -16.10 -9.41 8.19
C LYS A 76 -15.83 -7.98 8.67
N LEU A 77 -14.60 -7.66 9.06
CA LEU A 77 -14.17 -6.30 9.44
C LEU A 77 -13.50 -5.55 8.30
N GLY A 78 -13.46 -6.13 7.08
CA GLY A 78 -12.76 -5.57 5.93
C GLY A 78 -11.24 -5.59 6.07
N GLU A 79 -10.70 -6.51 6.86
CA GLU A 79 -9.27 -6.67 7.12
C GLU A 79 -8.72 -7.84 6.32
N ALA A 80 -7.60 -7.65 5.64
CA ALA A 80 -6.94 -8.74 4.94
C ALA A 80 -6.51 -9.84 5.90
N LEU A 81 -6.73 -11.11 5.51
CA LEU A 81 -6.35 -12.26 6.32
C LEU A 81 -4.84 -12.30 6.53
N ASP A 82 -4.44 -12.62 7.74
CA ASP A 82 -3.03 -12.83 8.08
C ASP A 82 -2.49 -14.16 7.54
N ASP A 83 -1.17 -14.30 7.64
CA ASP A 83 -0.47 -15.49 7.13
C ASP A 83 -0.94 -16.79 7.78
N GLU A 84 -1.27 -16.77 9.06
CA GLU A 84 -1.73 -17.95 9.82
C GLU A 84 -3.11 -18.39 9.34
N THR A 85 -4.07 -17.47 9.28
CA THR A 85 -5.43 -17.74 8.78
C THR A 85 -5.38 -18.16 7.31
N ARG A 86 -4.54 -17.50 6.48
CA ARG A 86 -4.36 -17.86 5.08
C ARG A 86 -3.81 -19.28 4.91
N LEU A 87 -2.89 -19.72 5.77
CA LEU A 87 -2.36 -21.07 5.74
C LEU A 87 -3.41 -22.11 6.12
N SER A 88 -4.32 -21.81 7.03
CA SER A 88 -5.41 -22.71 7.41
C SER A 88 -6.38 -22.98 6.25
N LEU A 89 -6.52 -22.06 5.31
CA LEU A 89 -7.36 -22.23 4.12
C LEU A 89 -6.77 -23.18 3.07
N LYS A 90 -5.50 -23.58 3.17
CA LYS A 90 -4.86 -24.48 2.20
C LYS A 90 -5.39 -25.92 2.24
N ASN A 91 -5.98 -26.34 3.36
CA ASN A 91 -6.53 -27.69 3.54
C ASN A 91 -8.00 -27.58 4.00
N PRO A 92 -8.92 -27.10 3.15
CA PRO A 92 -10.32 -26.99 3.51
C PRO A 92 -10.93 -28.36 3.73
N LYS A 93 -11.76 -28.51 4.75
CA LYS A 93 -12.61 -29.70 4.89
C LYS A 93 -13.79 -29.53 3.95
N PRO A 94 -14.06 -30.50 3.05
CA PRO A 94 -15.25 -30.46 2.21
C PRO A 94 -16.51 -30.39 3.08
N LEU A 95 -17.41 -29.47 2.73
CA LEU A 95 -18.73 -29.44 3.35
C LEU A 95 -19.65 -30.41 2.60
N PRO A 96 -20.50 -31.18 3.30
CA PRO A 96 -21.41 -32.10 2.64
C PRO A 96 -22.43 -31.32 1.81
N TYR A 97 -22.59 -31.69 0.52
CA TYR A 97 -23.59 -31.14 -0.37
C TYR A 97 -25.01 -31.45 0.15
N ASN A 98 -25.90 -30.49 0.22
CA ASN A 98 -27.26 -30.66 0.73
C ASN A 98 -28.37 -30.01 -0.15
N GLY A 99 -28.09 -29.75 -1.41
CA GLY A 99 -29.10 -29.44 -2.42
C GLY A 99 -29.82 -28.07 -2.33
N ARG A 100 -29.39 -27.15 -1.47
CA ARG A 100 -30.01 -25.80 -1.43
C ARG A 100 -29.29 -24.85 -2.39
N ALA A 101 -30.06 -24.09 -3.15
CA ALA A 101 -29.56 -23.07 -4.07
C ALA A 101 -28.91 -21.90 -3.29
N SER A 102 -27.80 -21.45 -3.81
CA SER A 102 -27.19 -20.17 -3.49
C SER A 102 -27.56 -19.13 -4.54
N SER A 103 -27.24 -17.87 -4.32
CA SER A 103 -27.49 -16.80 -5.30
C SER A 103 -26.23 -16.06 -5.68
N LEU A 104 -26.19 -15.59 -6.91
CA LEU A 104 -25.22 -14.63 -7.41
C LEU A 104 -25.99 -13.35 -7.76
N GLU A 105 -25.68 -12.25 -7.08
CA GLU A 105 -26.38 -10.98 -7.25
C GLU A 105 -25.37 -9.88 -7.60
N PRO A 106 -25.65 -9.05 -8.63
CA PRO A 106 -24.84 -7.87 -8.89
C PRO A 106 -24.98 -6.88 -7.72
N ALA A 107 -23.89 -6.16 -7.40
CA ALA A 107 -23.85 -5.22 -6.29
C ALA A 107 -23.18 -3.90 -6.70
N ASP A 108 -23.58 -2.80 -6.04
CA ASP A 108 -22.99 -1.46 -6.21
C ASP A 108 -22.21 -1.06 -4.95
N PRO A 109 -21.05 -0.42 -5.07
CA PRO A 109 -20.25 0.03 -3.91
C PRO A 109 -20.78 1.33 -3.28
N ARG A 110 -22.07 1.40 -3.01
CA ARG A 110 -22.76 2.60 -2.53
C ARG A 110 -22.20 3.11 -1.21
N GLU A 111 -22.03 2.24 -0.22
CA GLU A 111 -21.55 2.62 1.11
C GLU A 111 -20.13 3.18 1.05
N TYR A 112 -19.29 2.66 0.14
CA TYR A 112 -17.95 3.20 -0.08
C TYR A 112 -18.00 4.59 -0.75
N LYS A 113 -18.88 4.81 -1.73
CA LYS A 113 -19.09 6.13 -2.31
C LYS A 113 -19.56 7.14 -1.26
N GLU A 114 -20.46 6.73 -0.37
CA GLU A 114 -20.94 7.53 0.77
C GLU A 114 -19.80 7.81 1.78
N LEU A 115 -18.90 6.85 2.03
CA LEU A 115 -17.72 7.09 2.86
C LEU A 115 -16.86 8.22 2.30
N LEU A 116 -16.50 8.15 1.01
CA LEU A 116 -15.63 9.14 0.39
C LEU A 116 -16.32 10.50 0.22
N SER A 117 -17.65 10.52 0.18
CA SER A 117 -18.42 11.77 0.15
C SER A 117 -18.27 12.64 1.40
N ARG A 118 -17.80 12.08 2.51
CA ARG A 118 -17.54 12.81 3.74
C ARG A 118 -16.33 13.75 3.66
N VAL A 119 -15.45 13.55 2.66
CA VAL A 119 -14.33 14.46 2.42
C VAL A 119 -14.84 15.65 1.60
N VAL A 120 -14.94 16.82 2.26
CA VAL A 120 -15.51 18.03 1.68
C VAL A 120 -14.40 19.06 1.44
N PHE A 121 -14.37 19.65 0.27
CA PHE A 121 -13.42 20.66 -0.14
C PHE A 121 -14.06 22.06 -0.22
N LYS A 122 -13.28 23.09 0.14
CA LYS A 122 -13.60 24.51 -0.07
C LYS A 122 -12.87 25.03 -1.31
N LYS A 123 -11.64 24.57 -1.52
CA LYS A 123 -10.83 24.91 -2.71
C LYS A 123 -11.40 24.20 -3.94
N LYS A 124 -11.41 24.90 -5.06
CA LYS A 124 -11.76 24.36 -6.38
C LYS A 124 -10.58 23.60 -6.98
N TRP A 125 -10.35 22.38 -6.49
CA TRP A 125 -9.26 21.53 -6.94
C TRP A 125 -9.41 21.09 -8.39
N LYS A 126 -8.31 21.16 -9.16
CA LYS A 126 -8.17 20.60 -10.50
C LYS A 126 -7.14 19.47 -10.45
N VAL A 127 -7.54 18.25 -10.76
CA VAL A 127 -6.69 17.07 -10.57
C VAL A 127 -6.67 16.19 -11.82
N VAL A 128 -5.48 15.71 -12.20
CA VAL A 128 -5.33 14.65 -13.19
C VAL A 128 -5.25 13.31 -12.45
N LEU A 129 -6.12 12.36 -12.80
CA LEU A 129 -6.08 10.99 -12.28
C LEU A 129 -5.44 10.07 -13.32
N ASP A 130 -4.45 9.32 -12.92
CA ASP A 130 -3.90 8.19 -13.67
C ASP A 130 -4.41 6.88 -13.06
N CYS A 131 -5.41 6.28 -13.71
CA CYS A 131 -6.04 5.05 -13.22
C CYS A 131 -5.22 3.80 -13.54
N GLY A 132 -4.09 3.92 -14.26
CA GLY A 132 -3.19 2.80 -14.58
C GLY A 132 -3.84 1.65 -15.34
N ASN A 133 -4.95 1.88 -16.05
CA ASN A 133 -5.79 0.85 -16.66
C ASN A 133 -6.33 -0.19 -15.65
N GLY A 134 -6.24 0.10 -14.34
CA GLY A 134 -6.55 -0.80 -13.24
C GLY A 134 -7.99 -0.72 -12.74
N ALA A 135 -8.22 -1.21 -11.53
CA ALA A 135 -9.52 -1.26 -10.87
C ALA A 135 -10.09 0.13 -10.53
N ALA A 136 -9.22 1.17 -10.45
CA ALA A 136 -9.64 2.56 -10.25
C ALA A 136 -10.41 3.16 -11.44
N SER A 137 -10.30 2.58 -12.63
CA SER A 137 -10.69 3.19 -13.91
C SER A 137 -12.13 3.70 -13.99
N GLN A 138 -13.05 3.05 -13.30
CA GLN A 138 -14.46 3.45 -13.30
C GLN A 138 -14.83 4.26 -12.06
N LEU A 139 -14.47 3.76 -10.88
CA LEU A 139 -14.95 4.31 -9.61
C LEU A 139 -14.23 5.61 -9.21
N ALA A 140 -12.90 5.69 -9.39
CA ALA A 140 -12.15 6.88 -8.99
C ALA A 140 -12.57 8.13 -9.78
N PRO A 141 -12.69 8.11 -11.13
CA PRO A 141 -13.17 9.29 -11.87
C PRO A 141 -14.57 9.73 -11.45
N ALA A 142 -15.48 8.80 -11.18
CA ALA A 142 -16.83 9.13 -10.74
C ALA A 142 -16.83 9.85 -9.40
N ILE A 143 -16.16 9.28 -8.39
CA ILE A 143 -16.07 9.86 -7.04
C ILE A 143 -15.36 11.22 -7.05
N TYR A 144 -14.22 11.32 -7.73
CA TYR A 144 -13.43 12.56 -7.72
C TYR A 144 -14.15 13.71 -8.45
N ARG A 145 -14.87 13.44 -9.55
CA ARG A 145 -15.69 14.47 -10.25
C ARG A 145 -16.83 15.02 -9.40
N GLU A 146 -17.36 14.24 -8.48
CA GLU A 146 -18.37 14.72 -7.54
C GLU A 146 -17.80 15.61 -6.41
N ARG A 147 -16.50 15.52 -6.15
CA ARG A 147 -15.83 16.20 -5.00
C ARG A 147 -15.01 17.40 -5.42
N LEU A 148 -14.45 17.40 -6.63
CA LEU A 148 -13.48 18.38 -7.11
C LEU A 148 -14.06 19.19 -8.28
N ASP A 149 -13.50 20.38 -8.50
CA ASP A 149 -13.97 21.32 -9.53
C ASP A 149 -13.72 20.77 -10.96
N LYS A 150 -12.53 20.19 -11.19
CA LYS A 150 -12.17 19.62 -12.49
C LYS A 150 -11.31 18.38 -12.34
N VAL A 151 -11.71 17.31 -13.04
CA VAL A 151 -10.98 16.05 -13.07
C VAL A 151 -10.78 15.60 -14.51
N THR A 152 -9.52 15.47 -14.89
CA THR A 152 -9.09 14.83 -16.14
C THR A 152 -8.51 13.46 -15.82
N THR A 153 -8.65 12.49 -16.72
CA THR A 153 -8.19 11.13 -16.50
C THR A 153 -7.28 10.66 -17.63
N ILE A 154 -6.23 9.93 -17.28
CA ILE A 154 -5.40 9.14 -18.20
C ILE A 154 -5.42 7.68 -17.78
N ASN A 155 -5.17 6.78 -18.72
CA ASN A 155 -5.18 5.33 -18.48
C ASN A 155 -6.45 4.84 -17.76
N SER A 156 -7.62 5.44 -18.10
CA SER A 156 -8.89 5.19 -17.41
C SER A 156 -9.77 4.16 -18.11
N TYR A 157 -9.29 3.49 -19.14
CA TYR A 157 -9.93 2.32 -19.72
C TYR A 157 -9.34 1.07 -19.08
N PRO A 158 -10.16 0.19 -18.46
CA PRO A 158 -9.65 -1.03 -17.80
C PRO A 158 -9.02 -1.97 -18.82
N ASP A 159 -7.78 -2.40 -18.55
CA ASP A 159 -7.06 -3.34 -19.40
C ASP A 159 -6.10 -4.20 -18.58
N GLY A 160 -6.27 -5.52 -18.63
CA GLY A 160 -5.51 -6.48 -17.83
C GLY A 160 -4.01 -6.55 -18.16
N GLY A 161 -3.57 -5.96 -19.29
CA GLY A 161 -2.17 -5.81 -19.66
C GLY A 161 -1.50 -4.55 -19.11
N PHE A 162 -2.27 -3.61 -18.52
CA PHE A 162 -1.79 -2.33 -17.98
C PHE A 162 -0.90 -1.55 -18.97
N PRO A 163 -1.34 -1.33 -20.25
CA PRO A 163 -0.47 -0.83 -21.32
C PRO A 163 0.01 0.62 -21.10
N GLY A 164 -0.71 1.41 -20.32
CA GLY A 164 -0.38 2.83 -20.15
C GLY A 164 0.92 3.09 -19.40
N ARG A 165 1.22 2.33 -18.34
CA ARG A 165 2.44 2.49 -17.53
C ARG A 165 2.81 1.30 -16.65
N GLY A 166 2.14 0.18 -16.81
CA GLY A 166 2.21 -0.95 -15.87
C GLY A 166 1.30 -0.75 -14.64
N SER A 167 1.19 -1.80 -13.85
CA SER A 167 0.31 -1.85 -12.66
C SER A 167 0.83 -1.05 -11.46
N GLU A 168 2.14 -0.81 -11.35
CA GLU A 168 2.74 -0.07 -10.24
C GLU A 168 3.08 1.37 -10.63
N PRO A 169 2.57 2.40 -9.90
CA PRO A 169 3.01 3.77 -10.07
C PRO A 169 4.41 3.95 -9.46
N THR A 170 5.37 4.32 -10.30
CA THR A 170 6.74 4.62 -9.90
C THR A 170 7.13 6.01 -10.40
N LYS A 171 8.17 6.63 -9.82
CA LYS A 171 8.68 7.93 -10.29
C LYS A 171 8.92 7.95 -11.81
N LYS A 172 9.33 6.83 -12.40
CA LYS A 172 9.55 6.71 -13.84
C LYS A 172 8.24 6.57 -14.61
N SER A 173 7.31 5.74 -14.13
CA SER A 173 6.08 5.43 -14.87
C SER A 173 5.04 6.54 -14.83
N VAL A 174 5.10 7.47 -13.86
CA VAL A 174 4.14 8.59 -13.73
C VAL A 174 4.62 9.90 -14.40
N GLN A 175 5.65 9.86 -15.25
CA GLN A 175 6.16 11.06 -15.92
C GLN A 175 5.10 11.70 -16.84
N THR A 176 4.32 10.89 -17.55
CA THR A 176 3.20 11.38 -18.39
C THR A 176 2.16 12.11 -17.54
N LEU A 177 1.86 11.60 -16.33
CA LEU A 177 0.97 12.29 -15.39
C LEU A 177 1.53 13.68 -15.03
N GLY A 178 2.84 13.78 -14.74
CA GLY A 178 3.51 15.04 -14.44
C GLY A 178 3.42 16.04 -15.59
N THR A 179 3.68 15.59 -16.82
CA THR A 179 3.52 16.41 -18.01
C THR A 179 2.09 16.93 -18.17
N MET A 180 1.10 16.07 -18.00
CA MET A 180 -0.32 16.45 -18.09
C MET A 180 -0.72 17.47 -17.03
N VAL A 181 -0.23 17.35 -15.80
CA VAL A 181 -0.51 18.34 -14.73
C VAL A 181 -0.01 19.73 -15.14
N VAL A 182 1.21 19.82 -15.67
CA VAL A 182 1.81 21.08 -16.10
C VAL A 182 1.08 21.68 -17.31
N GLU A 183 0.83 20.89 -18.35
CA GLU A 183 0.19 21.36 -19.60
C GLU A 183 -1.25 21.80 -19.37
N THR A 184 -1.96 21.17 -18.45
CA THR A 184 -3.35 21.53 -18.13
C THR A 184 -3.48 22.59 -17.03
N HIS A 185 -2.36 23.01 -16.42
CA HIS A 185 -2.34 23.92 -15.27
C HIS A 185 -3.23 23.40 -14.11
N PHE A 186 -3.10 22.13 -13.80
CA PHE A 186 -3.82 21.52 -12.71
C PHE A 186 -3.03 21.56 -11.40
N ASP A 187 -3.75 21.43 -10.27
CA ASP A 187 -3.16 21.58 -8.93
C ASP A 187 -2.37 20.34 -8.49
N ALA A 188 -2.70 19.16 -9.03
CA ALA A 188 -2.07 17.89 -8.66
C ALA A 188 -2.35 16.78 -9.68
N GLY A 189 -1.50 15.76 -9.65
CA GLY A 189 -1.76 14.44 -10.24
C GLY A 189 -1.82 13.35 -9.17
N ILE A 190 -2.71 12.38 -9.36
CA ILE A 190 -2.82 11.20 -8.50
C ILE A 190 -2.84 9.96 -9.37
N ALA A 191 -1.89 9.05 -9.15
CA ALA A 191 -1.87 7.75 -9.82
C ALA A 191 -2.20 6.63 -8.83
N PHE A 192 -2.89 5.59 -9.31
CA PHE A 192 -3.26 4.41 -8.51
C PHE A 192 -2.56 3.16 -9.05
N ASP A 193 -2.29 2.18 -8.21
CA ASP A 193 -1.82 0.87 -8.66
C ASP A 193 -2.95 -0.01 -9.23
N GLY A 194 -2.63 -1.24 -9.62
CA GLY A 194 -3.54 -2.12 -10.36
C GLY A 194 -4.88 -2.39 -9.67
N ASP A 195 -4.93 -2.49 -8.35
CA ASP A 195 -6.14 -2.69 -7.56
C ASP A 195 -6.51 -1.49 -6.67
N ALA A 196 -5.79 -0.37 -6.85
CA ALA A 196 -6.04 0.93 -6.26
C ALA A 196 -5.99 0.98 -4.71
N ASP A 197 -5.23 0.10 -4.09
CA ASP A 197 -4.93 0.20 -2.66
C ASP A 197 -3.78 1.17 -2.36
N ARG A 198 -3.03 1.61 -3.41
CA ARG A 198 -1.95 2.60 -3.34
C ARG A 198 -2.28 3.85 -4.13
N MET A 199 -1.71 4.97 -3.67
CA MET A 199 -1.68 6.22 -4.42
C MET A 199 -0.26 6.72 -4.61
N TYR A 200 -0.04 7.48 -5.69
CA TYR A 200 1.20 8.20 -5.97
C TYR A 200 0.86 9.66 -6.30
N ILE A 201 1.49 10.61 -5.61
CA ILE A 201 1.20 12.04 -5.75
C ILE A 201 2.22 12.70 -6.68
N VAL A 202 1.72 13.56 -7.57
CA VAL A 202 2.48 14.46 -8.42
C VAL A 202 2.03 15.89 -8.11
N ASP A 203 2.97 16.83 -7.96
CA ASP A 203 2.67 18.21 -7.63
C ASP A 203 2.29 19.06 -8.86
N GLU A 204 1.88 20.30 -8.63
CA GLU A 204 1.47 21.25 -9.67
C GLU A 204 2.61 21.67 -10.62
N LYS A 205 3.86 21.34 -10.29
CA LYS A 205 5.04 21.55 -11.15
C LYS A 205 5.37 20.32 -11.99
N GLY A 206 4.55 19.27 -11.90
CA GLY A 206 4.80 17.98 -12.55
C GLY A 206 5.89 17.14 -11.87
N SER A 207 6.39 17.59 -10.72
CA SER A 207 7.40 16.85 -9.97
C SER A 207 6.79 15.66 -9.26
N CYS A 208 7.59 14.60 -9.16
CA CYS A 208 7.23 13.34 -8.49
C CYS A 208 8.05 13.24 -7.20
N PRO A 209 7.61 13.81 -6.08
CA PRO A 209 8.34 13.71 -4.82
C PRO A 209 8.51 12.25 -4.38
N LEU A 210 9.58 11.96 -3.65
CA LEU A 210 9.72 10.66 -3.01
C LEU A 210 8.53 10.44 -2.07
N GLN A 211 7.91 9.26 -2.16
CA GLN A 211 6.69 8.98 -1.39
C GLN A 211 6.93 8.93 0.12
N ASP A 212 8.16 8.68 0.57
CA ASP A 212 8.56 8.87 1.97
C ASP A 212 8.39 10.33 2.44
N ARG A 213 8.66 11.32 1.56
CA ARG A 213 8.46 12.75 1.87
C ARG A 213 6.98 13.10 1.92
N ILE A 214 6.18 12.54 1.01
CA ILE A 214 4.72 12.68 1.01
C ILE A 214 4.14 12.08 2.30
N LEU A 215 4.59 10.89 2.70
CA LEU A 215 4.17 10.25 3.96
C LEU A 215 4.58 11.10 5.17
N ALA A 216 5.82 11.59 5.23
CA ALA A 216 6.30 12.44 6.30
C ALA A 216 5.48 13.74 6.43
N SER A 217 5.18 14.41 5.30
CA SER A 217 4.37 15.62 5.29
C SER A 217 2.95 15.38 5.82
N TYR A 218 2.37 14.26 5.45
CA TYR A 218 1.04 13.89 5.92
C TYR A 218 1.03 13.54 7.42
N ILE A 219 2.07 12.87 7.92
CA ILE A 219 2.25 12.61 9.37
C ILE A 219 2.42 13.94 10.13
N ALA A 220 3.19 14.90 9.61
CA ALA A 220 3.30 16.24 10.19
C ALA A 220 1.94 16.95 10.33
N PHE A 221 1.09 16.83 9.32
CA PHE A 221 -0.27 17.34 9.36
C PHE A 221 -1.13 16.63 10.41
N LEU A 222 -1.09 15.30 10.47
CA LEU A 222 -1.86 14.50 11.43
C LEU A 222 -1.40 14.74 12.87
N ALA A 223 -0.12 14.95 13.11
CA ALA A 223 0.47 15.21 14.44
C ALA A 223 -0.14 16.44 15.13
N LYS A 224 -0.58 17.43 14.35
CA LYS A 224 -1.28 18.62 14.86
C LYS A 224 -2.70 18.31 15.34
N ARG A 225 -3.27 17.16 14.95
CA ARG A 225 -4.68 16.79 15.17
C ARG A 225 -4.88 15.57 16.05
N SER A 226 -3.86 14.73 16.19
CA SER A 226 -3.93 13.47 16.95
C SER A 226 -2.72 13.29 17.85
N LYS A 227 -2.94 12.76 19.05
CA LYS A 227 -1.89 12.30 19.97
C LYS A 227 -1.71 10.77 19.90
N ALA A 228 -2.55 10.08 19.14
CA ALA A 228 -2.38 8.65 18.88
C ALA A 228 -1.07 8.40 18.13
N PRO A 229 -0.45 7.24 18.31
CA PRO A 229 0.74 6.90 17.57
C PRO A 229 0.43 6.70 16.09
N PHE A 230 1.44 6.90 15.24
CA PHE A 230 1.42 6.56 13.82
C PHE A 230 2.30 5.34 13.58
N VAL A 231 1.91 4.47 12.67
CA VAL A 231 2.67 3.25 12.37
C VAL A 231 3.18 3.30 10.94
N VAL A 232 4.48 3.08 10.76
CA VAL A 232 5.14 2.97 9.45
C VAL A 232 5.98 1.69 9.39
N PRO A 233 6.23 1.12 8.21
CA PRO A 233 7.03 -0.09 8.13
C PRO A 233 8.50 0.17 8.45
N LEU A 234 9.21 -0.90 8.79
CA LEU A 234 10.62 -0.85 9.19
C LEU A 234 11.54 -0.32 8.08
N ASP A 235 11.12 -0.42 6.82
CA ASP A 235 11.85 0.04 5.62
C ASP A 235 11.46 1.44 5.12
N ALA A 236 10.64 2.17 5.88
CA ALA A 236 10.40 3.59 5.62
C ALA A 236 11.65 4.43 5.91
N SER A 237 11.81 5.55 5.20
CA SER A 237 12.92 6.49 5.36
C SER A 237 13.01 7.02 6.80
N MET A 238 14.23 7.34 7.25
CA MET A 238 14.43 8.04 8.53
C MET A 238 13.88 9.46 8.53
N VAL A 239 13.62 10.04 7.37
CA VAL A 239 12.98 11.36 7.29
C VAL A 239 11.62 11.37 7.98
N VAL A 240 10.93 10.23 7.99
CA VAL A 240 9.62 10.11 8.66
C VAL A 240 9.76 10.21 10.17
N ASP A 241 10.82 9.62 10.75
CA ASP A 241 11.12 9.74 12.20
C ASP A 241 11.45 11.18 12.58
N GLU A 242 12.32 11.86 11.80
CA GLU A 242 12.73 13.24 12.07
C GLU A 242 11.56 14.22 12.02
N ILE A 243 10.71 14.06 11.01
CA ILE A 243 9.51 14.90 10.86
C ILE A 243 8.50 14.60 11.98
N ALA A 244 8.31 13.33 12.34
CA ALA A 244 7.44 12.95 13.46
C ALA A 244 7.95 13.56 14.78
N GLU A 245 9.24 13.46 15.07
CA GLU A 245 9.89 14.03 16.25
C GLU A 245 9.74 15.54 16.30
N THR A 246 10.06 16.23 15.19
CA THR A 246 9.94 17.69 15.07
C THR A 246 8.52 18.20 15.38
N HIS A 247 7.49 17.39 15.06
CA HIS A 247 6.10 17.73 15.28
C HIS A 247 5.51 17.09 16.58
N GLY A 248 6.36 16.49 17.42
CA GLY A 248 5.95 15.85 18.66
C GLY A 248 5.02 14.65 18.48
N ALA A 249 5.10 13.99 17.32
CA ALA A 249 4.31 12.80 17.01
C ALA A 249 4.99 11.53 17.54
N LYS A 250 4.19 10.61 18.08
CA LYS A 250 4.68 9.27 18.42
C LYS A 250 4.65 8.40 17.18
N LEU A 251 5.83 8.10 16.64
CA LEU A 251 5.99 7.17 15.53
C LEU A 251 6.43 5.79 16.02
N VAL A 252 5.86 4.72 15.47
CA VAL A 252 6.25 3.34 15.77
C VAL A 252 6.54 2.61 14.47
N ARG A 253 7.71 1.95 14.42
CA ARG A 253 8.06 1.12 13.28
C ARG A 253 7.47 -0.28 13.42
N GLY A 254 6.70 -0.68 12.41
CA GLY A 254 6.01 -1.96 12.31
C GLY A 254 6.61 -2.88 11.23
N PRO A 255 6.01 -4.06 11.06
CA PRO A 255 6.39 -4.96 9.98
C PRO A 255 6.01 -4.39 8.61
N VAL A 256 6.65 -4.87 7.56
CA VAL A 256 6.27 -4.58 6.17
C VAL A 256 5.09 -5.47 5.76
N GLY A 257 4.11 -4.90 5.08
CA GLY A 257 2.92 -5.56 4.55
C GLY A 257 1.63 -5.22 5.30
N ASP A 258 0.57 -4.99 4.53
CA ASP A 258 -0.69 -4.36 4.92
C ASP A 258 -1.36 -4.99 6.14
N ALA A 259 -1.62 -6.31 6.10
CA ALA A 259 -2.29 -7.01 7.20
C ALA A 259 -1.48 -6.98 8.50
N LYS A 260 -0.15 -7.04 8.39
CA LYS A 260 0.76 -7.00 9.53
C LYS A 260 0.83 -5.58 10.11
N LEU A 261 0.89 -4.57 9.23
CA LEU A 261 0.93 -3.17 9.60
C LEU A 261 -0.38 -2.75 10.28
N LEU A 262 -1.54 -3.16 9.73
CA LEU A 262 -2.85 -2.96 10.35
C LEU A 262 -2.92 -3.59 11.74
N ARG A 263 -2.43 -4.83 11.92
CA ARG A 263 -2.42 -5.51 13.21
C ARG A 263 -1.62 -4.72 14.25
N GLU A 264 -0.45 -4.20 13.87
CA GLU A 264 0.37 -3.39 14.77
C GLU A 264 -0.33 -2.04 15.07
N ALA A 265 -0.97 -1.41 14.10
CA ALA A 265 -1.76 -0.21 14.30
C ALA A 265 -2.92 -0.45 15.29
N LYS A 266 -3.64 -1.56 15.16
CA LYS A 266 -4.71 -1.95 16.13
C LYS A 266 -4.16 -2.18 17.52
N ARG A 267 -3.03 -2.88 17.65
CA ARG A 267 -2.39 -3.16 18.94
C ARG A 267 -1.98 -1.88 19.70
N LEU A 268 -1.63 -0.84 18.95
CA LEU A 268 -1.17 0.44 19.47
C LEU A 268 -2.28 1.50 19.57
N ASP A 269 -3.49 1.16 19.15
CA ASP A 269 -4.60 2.09 18.95
C ASP A 269 -4.22 3.30 18.08
N ALA A 270 -3.46 3.04 17.03
CA ALA A 270 -3.06 4.04 16.04
C ALA A 270 -4.18 4.24 15.02
N ASN A 271 -4.56 5.47 14.72
CA ASN A 271 -5.61 5.78 13.74
C ASN A 271 -5.07 5.77 12.30
N PHE A 272 -3.75 5.89 12.13
CA PHE A 272 -3.09 5.91 10.84
C PHE A 272 -1.90 4.96 10.80
N ALA A 273 -1.82 4.21 9.70
CA ALA A 273 -0.64 3.46 9.33
C ALA A 273 -0.37 3.67 7.84
N GLY A 274 0.89 3.93 7.47
CA GLY A 274 1.24 4.26 6.08
C GLY A 274 2.57 3.68 5.63
N GLU A 275 2.56 3.14 4.41
CA GLU A 275 3.77 2.71 3.72
C GLU A 275 4.25 3.76 2.71
N PRO A 276 5.56 3.87 2.47
CA PRO A 276 6.10 4.70 1.39
C PRO A 276 5.65 4.28 -0.01
N SER A 277 5.09 3.10 -0.14
CA SER A 277 4.46 2.62 -1.40
C SER A 277 3.18 3.38 -1.75
N GLY A 278 2.65 4.22 -0.86
CA GLY A 278 1.37 4.89 -0.99
C GLY A 278 0.18 4.07 -0.45
N ALA A 279 0.43 2.90 0.11
CA ALA A 279 -0.56 2.07 0.80
C ALA A 279 -0.81 2.63 2.21
N TRP A 280 -1.84 3.44 2.37
CA TRP A 280 -2.18 4.11 3.62
C TRP A 280 -3.50 3.63 4.18
N ILE A 281 -3.51 3.31 5.48
CA ILE A 281 -4.65 2.82 6.25
C ILE A 281 -5.13 3.93 7.19
N HIS A 282 -6.33 4.42 6.98
CA HIS A 282 -7.02 5.38 7.83
C HIS A 282 -8.09 4.65 8.63
N ARG A 283 -7.74 4.13 9.82
CA ARG A 283 -8.60 3.22 10.60
C ARG A 283 -9.96 3.80 10.99
N ASP A 284 -10.07 5.10 11.12
CA ASP A 284 -11.36 5.78 11.37
C ASP A 284 -12.33 5.67 10.17
N TYR A 285 -11.79 5.32 8.99
CA TYR A 285 -12.54 5.16 7.75
C TYR A 285 -12.56 3.71 7.29
N ASN A 286 -11.39 3.15 6.99
CA ASN A 286 -11.24 1.84 6.37
C ASN A 286 -10.09 1.05 6.98
N ASN A 287 -10.27 -0.27 7.19
CA ASN A 287 -9.24 -1.17 7.71
C ASN A 287 -8.40 -1.82 6.59
N CYS A 288 -8.35 -1.20 5.44
CA CYS A 288 -7.59 -1.62 4.28
C CYS A 288 -6.79 -0.42 3.76
N PRO A 289 -5.60 -0.60 3.18
CA PRO A 289 -4.96 0.46 2.43
C PRO A 289 -5.91 0.98 1.36
N ASP A 290 -6.01 2.29 1.22
CA ASP A 290 -7.05 2.92 0.40
C ASP A 290 -6.48 4.10 -0.38
N GLY A 291 -6.09 3.85 -1.64
CA GLY A 291 -5.49 4.86 -2.48
C GLY A 291 -6.46 6.01 -2.82
N LEU A 292 -7.75 5.69 -3.05
CA LEU A 292 -8.74 6.71 -3.39
C LEU A 292 -9.00 7.65 -2.21
N LEU A 293 -9.24 7.09 -1.03
CA LEU A 293 -9.44 7.87 0.20
C LEU A 293 -8.20 8.67 0.56
N SER A 294 -7.01 8.04 0.50
CA SER A 294 -5.74 8.69 0.84
C SER A 294 -5.44 9.87 -0.06
N GLY A 295 -5.73 9.75 -1.37
CA GLY A 295 -5.59 10.87 -2.30
C GLY A 295 -6.50 12.05 -1.95
N LEU A 296 -7.77 11.81 -1.63
CA LEU A 296 -8.69 12.85 -1.17
C LEU A 296 -8.25 13.47 0.16
N LEU A 297 -7.85 12.65 1.14
CA LEU A 297 -7.40 13.14 2.45
C LEU A 297 -6.08 13.91 2.36
N PHE A 298 -5.17 13.54 1.47
CA PHE A 298 -3.95 14.30 1.21
C PHE A 298 -4.24 15.69 0.61
N LEU A 299 -5.12 15.76 -0.40
CA LEU A 299 -5.59 17.05 -0.95
C LEU A 299 -6.28 17.89 0.12
N LYS A 300 -7.09 17.26 0.97
CA LYS A 300 -7.75 17.95 2.09
C LYS A 300 -6.75 18.49 3.11
N ALA A 301 -5.72 17.72 3.45
CA ALA A 301 -4.64 18.16 4.33
C ALA A 301 -3.89 19.38 3.73
N THR A 302 -3.60 19.34 2.45
CA THR A 302 -2.96 20.44 1.70
C THR A 302 -3.83 21.70 1.72
N GLU A 303 -5.15 21.54 1.49
CA GLU A 303 -6.12 22.65 1.57
C GLU A 303 -6.19 23.23 2.99
N ASP A 304 -6.28 22.39 4.02
CA ASP A 304 -6.41 22.82 5.42
C ASP A 304 -5.18 23.61 5.91
N LEU A 305 -4.02 23.35 5.30
CA LEU A 305 -2.78 24.11 5.56
C LEU A 305 -2.66 25.37 4.70
N GLY A 306 -3.52 25.56 3.69
CA GLY A 306 -3.44 26.67 2.74
C GLY A 306 -2.24 26.58 1.79
N LEU A 307 -1.71 25.37 1.56
CA LEU A 307 -0.50 25.13 0.78
C LEU A 307 -0.82 24.60 -0.63
N ARG A 308 0.19 24.64 -1.51
CA ARG A 308 0.24 23.85 -2.73
C ARG A 308 0.87 22.48 -2.44
N VAL A 309 0.69 21.52 -3.35
CA VAL A 309 1.27 20.17 -3.16
C VAL A 309 2.80 20.21 -3.07
N SER A 310 3.46 21.01 -3.91
CA SER A 310 4.92 21.19 -3.84
C SER A 310 5.39 21.81 -2.53
N GLU A 311 4.58 22.65 -1.90
CA GLU A 311 4.89 23.29 -0.62
C GLU A 311 4.74 22.34 0.56
N MET A 312 3.87 21.33 0.46
CA MET A 312 3.74 20.27 1.49
C MET A 312 5.05 19.53 1.76
N VAL A 313 5.92 19.44 0.78
CA VAL A 313 7.17 18.66 0.85
C VAL A 313 8.44 19.51 0.77
N SER A 314 8.32 20.86 0.60
CA SER A 314 9.46 21.75 0.36
C SER A 314 10.53 21.66 1.43
N ASP A 315 10.10 21.63 2.69
CA ASP A 315 10.99 21.66 3.87
C ASP A 315 11.39 20.26 4.36
N ILE A 316 10.94 19.21 3.66
CA ILE A 316 11.26 17.84 4.04
C ILE A 316 12.50 17.38 3.28
N PRO A 317 13.59 17.01 3.96
CA PRO A 317 14.81 16.59 3.29
C PRO A 317 14.63 15.31 2.47
N GLU A 318 15.46 15.17 1.44
CA GLU A 318 15.55 13.95 0.64
C GLU A 318 16.83 13.21 1.01
N TYR A 319 16.70 11.95 1.43
CA TYR A 319 17.82 11.08 1.77
C TYR A 319 18.08 10.05 0.67
N HIS A 320 19.30 9.51 0.66
CA HIS A 320 19.75 8.60 -0.40
C HIS A 320 19.46 7.16 0.00
N MET A 321 18.37 6.62 -0.54
CA MET A 321 17.94 5.25 -0.29
C MET A 321 18.28 4.34 -1.48
N ILE A 322 18.82 3.17 -1.19
CA ILE A 322 19.15 2.11 -2.15
C ILE A 322 18.41 0.85 -1.73
N ARG A 323 17.73 0.19 -2.66
CA ARG A 323 17.04 -1.09 -2.45
C ARG A 323 17.58 -2.12 -3.41
N GLU A 324 17.99 -3.28 -2.87
CA GLU A 324 18.55 -4.40 -3.63
C GLU A 324 17.88 -5.71 -3.19
N GLY A 325 17.83 -6.68 -4.12
CA GLY A 325 17.36 -8.03 -3.85
C GLY A 325 18.42 -9.06 -4.18
N MET A 326 18.53 -10.10 -3.35
CA MET A 326 19.40 -11.24 -3.62
C MET A 326 18.59 -12.52 -3.58
N THR A 327 18.58 -13.27 -4.70
CA THR A 327 17.88 -14.56 -4.79
C THR A 327 18.44 -15.53 -3.74
N TYR A 328 17.54 -16.08 -2.93
CA TYR A 328 17.84 -17.05 -1.88
C TYR A 328 16.62 -17.92 -1.59
N THR A 329 16.74 -19.22 -1.80
CA THR A 329 15.63 -20.18 -1.68
C THR A 329 15.38 -20.67 -0.24
N GLY A 330 16.26 -20.31 0.71
CA GLY A 330 16.14 -20.65 2.13
C GLY A 330 15.61 -19.51 2.99
N LYS A 331 15.38 -19.79 4.28
CA LYS A 331 15.21 -18.76 5.31
C LYS A 331 16.54 -18.49 5.99
N LEU A 332 16.76 -17.25 6.40
CA LEU A 332 17.92 -16.90 7.22
C LEU A 332 17.84 -17.63 8.57
N SER A 333 18.74 -18.58 8.82
CA SER A 333 18.84 -19.24 10.13
C SER A 333 19.23 -18.24 11.21
N GLN A 334 18.91 -18.52 12.46
CA GLN A 334 19.26 -17.66 13.60
C GLN A 334 20.79 -17.38 13.68
N GLY A 335 21.62 -18.39 13.35
CA GLY A 335 23.07 -18.21 13.28
C GLY A 335 23.51 -17.25 12.17
N LYS A 336 22.93 -17.35 10.97
CA LYS A 336 23.19 -16.42 9.87
C LYS A 336 22.69 -15.02 10.22
N PHE A 337 21.55 -14.90 10.87
CA PHE A 337 20.99 -13.63 11.33
C PHE A 337 21.92 -12.93 12.34
N SER A 338 22.44 -13.68 13.32
CA SER A 338 23.39 -13.17 14.32
C SER A 338 24.72 -12.72 13.68
N LYS A 339 25.27 -13.52 12.75
CA LYS A 339 26.50 -13.15 12.00
C LYS A 339 26.30 -11.86 11.20
N LEU A 340 25.16 -11.72 10.53
CA LEU A 340 24.79 -10.50 9.78
C LEU A 340 24.69 -9.29 10.73
N GLY A 341 24.00 -9.42 11.85
CA GLY A 341 23.87 -8.34 12.84
C GLY A 341 25.20 -7.82 13.36
N THR A 342 26.09 -8.75 13.72
CA THR A 342 27.47 -8.41 14.14
C THR A 342 28.26 -7.72 13.02
N GLY A 343 28.15 -8.23 11.79
CA GLY A 343 28.82 -7.65 10.64
C GLY A 343 28.31 -6.25 10.29
N LEU A 344 26.99 -6.04 10.30
CA LEU A 344 26.36 -4.75 10.04
C LEU A 344 26.72 -3.70 11.10
N LYS A 345 26.76 -4.08 12.39
CA LYS A 345 27.27 -3.19 13.46
C LYS A 345 28.71 -2.77 13.22
N ARG A 346 29.52 -3.64 12.63
CA ARG A 346 30.91 -3.32 12.28
C ARG A 346 30.99 -2.34 11.10
N ILE A 347 30.10 -2.50 10.11
CA ILE A 347 29.99 -1.62 8.93
C ILE A 347 29.52 -0.22 9.32
N LEU A 348 28.51 -0.10 10.20
CA LEU A 348 27.94 1.18 10.62
C LEU A 348 28.65 1.82 11.81
N GLY A 349 29.50 1.06 12.54
CA GLY A 349 30.25 1.54 13.68
C GLY A 349 29.62 1.21 15.05
N LYS A 350 30.41 1.43 16.11
CA LYS A 350 30.08 1.01 17.49
C LYS A 350 28.79 1.67 18.06
N ASN A 351 28.48 2.87 17.62
CA ASN A 351 27.30 3.64 18.10
C ASN A 351 26.01 3.28 17.39
N SER A 352 25.99 2.19 16.61
CA SER A 352 24.79 1.75 15.91
C SER A 352 23.86 0.94 16.81
N SER A 353 22.57 1.19 16.69
CA SER A 353 21.48 0.41 17.30
C SER A 353 21.16 -0.82 16.44
N LEU A 354 20.62 -1.87 17.05
CA LEU A 354 20.19 -3.10 16.36
C LEU A 354 18.75 -3.41 16.74
N GLU A 355 17.91 -3.55 15.75
CA GLU A 355 16.53 -4.04 15.87
C GLU A 355 16.35 -5.35 15.09
N THR A 356 15.67 -6.33 15.69
CA THR A 356 15.49 -7.69 15.11
C THR A 356 14.06 -8.17 15.07
N LYS A 357 13.10 -7.38 15.57
CA LYS A 357 11.68 -7.80 15.71
C LYS A 357 11.01 -8.10 14.37
N PHE A 358 11.23 -7.28 13.35
CA PHE A 358 10.57 -7.39 12.05
C PHE A 358 11.53 -7.51 10.85
N GLY A 359 12.80 -7.74 11.13
CA GLY A 359 13.91 -7.81 10.20
C GLY A 359 15.18 -7.43 10.92
N LEU A 360 16.30 -7.52 10.27
CA LEU A 360 17.59 -7.13 10.83
C LEU A 360 17.90 -5.69 10.42
N ARG A 361 17.56 -4.72 11.25
CA ARG A 361 17.87 -3.31 11.03
C ARG A 361 18.98 -2.85 11.95
N VAL A 362 20.00 -2.22 11.37
CA VAL A 362 21.07 -1.54 12.10
C VAL A 362 21.07 -0.07 11.70
N SER A 363 21.07 0.83 12.69
CA SER A 363 20.88 2.26 12.46
C SER A 363 21.84 3.10 13.27
N THR A 364 22.29 4.20 12.67
CA THR A 364 22.91 5.37 13.34
C THR A 364 21.98 6.57 13.20
N GLU A 365 22.37 7.75 13.61
CA GLU A 365 21.61 9.00 13.41
C GLU A 365 21.50 9.45 11.95
N THR A 366 22.41 8.98 11.08
CA THR A 366 22.49 9.45 9.69
C THR A 366 22.38 8.34 8.65
N THR A 367 22.44 7.07 9.07
CA THR A 367 22.52 5.91 8.15
C THR A 367 21.88 4.69 8.78
N TRP A 368 21.15 3.93 7.99
CA TRP A 368 20.64 2.62 8.41
C TRP A 368 20.66 1.61 7.27
N VAL A 369 20.65 0.33 7.66
CA VAL A 369 20.50 -0.82 6.76
C VAL A 369 19.51 -1.80 7.35
N LEU A 370 18.64 -2.32 6.50
CA LEU A 370 17.69 -3.38 6.80
C LEU A 370 17.97 -4.59 5.89
N VAL A 371 18.07 -5.77 6.48
CA VAL A 371 18.11 -7.06 5.78
C VAL A 371 16.92 -7.88 6.25
N ARG A 372 16.09 -8.36 5.30
CA ARG A 372 14.91 -9.19 5.60
C ARG A 372 14.60 -10.19 4.51
N ASP A 373 14.00 -11.30 4.88
CA ASP A 373 13.40 -12.21 3.92
C ASP A 373 12.18 -11.57 3.24
N SER A 374 12.00 -11.81 1.95
CA SER A 374 10.74 -11.48 1.27
C SER A 374 9.64 -12.44 1.73
N GLY A 375 8.44 -11.92 2.00
CA GLY A 375 7.28 -12.74 2.36
C GLY A 375 6.65 -13.49 1.18
N THR A 376 6.95 -13.07 -0.06
CA THR A 376 6.25 -13.52 -1.27
C THR A 376 7.17 -14.14 -2.32
N GLU A 377 8.46 -13.85 -2.26
CA GLU A 377 9.45 -14.27 -3.28
C GLU A 377 10.66 -14.91 -2.60
N PRO A 378 11.39 -15.81 -3.28
CA PRO A 378 12.62 -16.40 -2.77
C PRO A 378 13.80 -15.41 -2.85
N VAL A 379 13.68 -14.27 -2.17
CA VAL A 379 14.62 -13.15 -2.21
C VAL A 379 14.86 -12.61 -0.81
N ILE A 380 16.11 -12.34 -0.48
CA ILE A 380 16.47 -11.49 0.65
C ILE A 380 16.51 -10.05 0.15
N ARG A 381 15.73 -9.17 0.77
CA ARG A 381 15.70 -7.74 0.47
C ARG A 381 16.66 -7.00 1.38
N VAL A 382 17.45 -6.12 0.79
CA VAL A 382 18.37 -5.22 1.47
C VAL A 382 17.97 -3.79 1.15
N THR A 383 17.70 -2.99 2.16
CA THR A 383 17.46 -1.56 2.02
C THR A 383 18.50 -0.82 2.85
N GLY A 384 19.15 0.17 2.27
CA GLY A 384 20.09 1.05 2.97
C GLY A 384 19.78 2.50 2.65
N GLU A 385 19.90 3.36 3.64
CA GLU A 385 19.68 4.80 3.49
C GLU A 385 20.75 5.58 4.26
N SER A 386 21.14 6.72 3.71
CA SER A 386 22.00 7.69 4.42
C SER A 386 21.64 9.11 4.00
N LYS A 387 21.94 10.08 4.89
CA LYS A 387 21.92 11.51 4.58
C LYS A 387 22.98 11.86 3.54
N ASP A 388 24.08 11.08 3.47
CA ASP A 388 25.15 11.22 2.49
C ASP A 388 25.08 10.12 1.42
N ARG A 389 25.17 10.51 0.14
CA ARG A 389 25.06 9.61 -1.01
C ARG A 389 26.23 8.61 -1.09
N SER A 390 27.43 9.04 -0.79
CA SER A 390 28.61 8.20 -0.85
C SER A 390 28.57 7.13 0.24
N GLU A 391 28.09 7.52 1.41
CA GLU A 391 27.91 6.63 2.56
C GLU A 391 26.78 5.60 2.29
N ALA A 392 25.64 5.99 1.72
CA ALA A 392 24.59 5.06 1.31
C ALA A 392 25.15 4.00 0.35
N THR A 393 25.94 4.41 -0.63
CA THR A 393 26.56 3.51 -1.61
C THR A 393 27.58 2.58 -0.96
N ARG A 394 28.43 3.10 -0.08
CA ARG A 394 29.45 2.33 0.66
C ARG A 394 28.79 1.25 1.51
N VAL A 395 27.86 1.64 2.35
CA VAL A 395 27.16 0.74 3.29
C VAL A 395 26.38 -0.34 2.54
N MET A 396 25.69 0.01 1.47
CA MET A 396 25.00 -0.98 0.64
C MET A 396 25.97 -2.00 0.04
N LYS A 397 27.08 -1.55 -0.55
CA LYS A 397 28.09 -2.42 -1.16
C LYS A 397 28.72 -3.39 -0.15
N GLU A 398 29.04 -2.90 1.05
CA GLU A 398 29.61 -3.72 2.12
C GLU A 398 28.59 -4.70 2.69
N THR A 399 27.32 -4.28 2.84
CA THR A 399 26.21 -5.16 3.26
C THR A 399 26.01 -6.31 2.29
N LEU A 400 25.97 -6.05 0.98
CA LEU A 400 25.80 -7.09 -0.03
C LEU A 400 26.98 -8.07 -0.06
N ARG A 401 28.22 -7.60 0.18
CA ARG A 401 29.39 -8.49 0.32
C ARG A 401 29.28 -9.38 1.55
N LEU A 402 28.92 -8.81 2.71
CA LEU A 402 28.70 -9.54 3.95
C LEU A 402 27.59 -10.59 3.78
N LEU A 403 26.47 -10.21 3.17
CA LEU A 403 25.35 -11.12 2.91
C LEU A 403 25.80 -12.31 2.05
N LYS A 404 26.53 -12.07 0.94
CA LYS A 404 27.08 -13.13 0.09
C LYS A 404 28.00 -14.09 0.87
N GLN A 405 28.84 -13.58 1.76
CA GLN A 405 29.73 -14.41 2.58
C GLN A 405 28.95 -15.28 3.57
N VAL A 406 27.96 -14.70 4.26
CA VAL A 406 27.14 -15.41 5.25
C VAL A 406 26.23 -16.46 4.62
N LEU A 407 25.78 -16.24 3.38
CA LEU A 407 24.94 -17.20 2.66
C LEU A 407 25.72 -18.40 2.11
N LYS A 408 27.00 -18.24 1.75
CA LYS A 408 27.87 -19.30 1.24
C LYS A 408 28.41 -20.23 2.35
N GLY A 409 28.54 -19.73 3.58
CA GLY A 409 28.93 -20.53 4.75
C GLY A 409 27.74 -20.93 5.62
#